data_93343e93e9936264135b55a9f88af682
#
_entry.id   93343e93e9936264135b55a9f88af682
#
_cell.length_a   1.000
_cell.length_b   1.000
_cell.length_c   1.000
_cell.angle_alpha   90.00
_cell.angle_beta   90.00
_cell.angle_gamma   90.00
#
_symmetry.space_group_name_H-M   'P 1'
#
loop_
_entity.id
_entity.type
_entity.pdbx_description
1 polymer ?
#
loop_
_entity_poly.entity_id
_entity_poly.type
_entity_poly.pdbx_seq_one_letter_code
_entity_poly.pdbx_strand_id
1 'polypeptide(L)' 'MAEWTFLTNHSHVLVCLVDDPELRIRDIAERVGITERATQRILAELTSSGYLEKE' A
#
# COMPACT_ATOMS: atom_id res chain seq x y z
N MET A 1 6.23 1.27 -17.79
CA MET A 1 5.83 2.63 -17.59
C MET A 1 5.56 2.91 -16.13
N ALA A 2 6.10 4.03 -15.65
CA ALA A 2 6.04 4.37 -14.22
C ALA A 2 4.61 4.47 -13.68
N GLU A 3 3.69 5.01 -14.47
CA GLU A 3 2.31 5.19 -14.04
C GLU A 3 1.59 3.88 -13.77
N TRP A 4 1.79 2.89 -14.62
CA TRP A 4 1.18 1.59 -14.45
C TRP A 4 1.70 0.89 -13.19
N THR A 5 3.01 0.97 -12.97
CA THR A 5 3.62 0.39 -11.77
C THR A 5 3.09 1.06 -10.52
N PHE A 6 2.95 2.39 -10.56
CA PHE A 6 2.43 3.18 -9.45
C PHE A 6 1.01 2.73 -9.09
N LEU A 7 0.12 2.69 -10.07
CA LEU A 7 -1.27 2.30 -9.86
C LEU A 7 -1.39 0.84 -9.40
N THR A 8 -0.61 -0.04 -10.00
CA THR A 8 -0.60 -1.46 -9.64
C THR A 8 -0.17 -1.65 -8.18
N ASN A 9 0.87 -0.93 -7.76
CA ASN A 9 1.35 -1.02 -6.39
C ASN A 9 0.32 -0.51 -5.39
N HIS A 10 -0.35 0.59 -5.70
CA HIS A 10 -1.41 1.12 -4.84
C HIS A 10 -2.56 0.13 -4.71
N SER A 11 -3.00 -0.44 -5.82
CA SER A 11 -4.05 -1.44 -5.81
C SER A 11 -3.64 -2.67 -5.03
N HIS A 12 -2.41 -3.12 -5.19
CA HIS A 12 -1.89 -4.30 -4.50
C HIS A 12 -1.84 -4.08 -2.99
N VAL A 13 -1.42 -2.89 -2.56
CA VAL A 13 -1.43 -2.54 -1.14
C VAL A 13 -2.85 -2.60 -0.58
N LEU A 14 -3.82 -2.04 -1.29
CA LEU A 14 -5.21 -2.10 -0.87
C LEU A 14 -5.72 -3.54 -0.74
N VAL A 15 -5.42 -4.38 -1.72
CA VAL A 15 -5.83 -5.78 -1.69
C VAL A 15 -5.22 -6.50 -0.48
N CYS A 16 -3.95 -6.25 -0.19
CA CYS A 16 -3.30 -6.85 0.98
C CYS A 16 -3.99 -6.45 2.27
N LEU A 17 -4.37 -5.19 2.40
CA LEU A 17 -5.05 -4.70 3.61
C LEU A 17 -6.46 -5.22 3.74
N VAL A 18 -7.16 -5.42 2.64
CA VAL A 18 -8.50 -6.01 2.66
C VAL A 18 -8.42 -7.46 3.12
N ASP A 19 -7.40 -8.18 2.65
CA ASP A 19 -7.19 -9.57 3.00
C ASP A 19 -6.77 -9.73 4.46
N ASP A 20 -5.91 -8.84 4.96
CA ASP A 20 -5.42 -8.87 6.33
C ASP A 20 -5.17 -7.44 6.83
N PRO A 21 -6.15 -6.83 7.53
CA PRO A 21 -6.01 -5.46 8.02
C PRO A 21 -4.91 -5.28 9.07
N GLU A 22 -4.41 -6.36 9.62
CA GLU A 22 -3.37 -6.30 10.65
C GLU A 22 -1.96 -6.42 10.09
N LEU A 23 -1.81 -6.50 8.76
CA LEU A 23 -0.48 -6.58 8.16
C LEU A 23 0.37 -5.38 8.51
N ARG A 24 1.62 -5.67 8.82
CA ARG A 24 2.60 -4.62 9.10
C ARG A 24 3.15 -4.09 7.78
N ILE A 25 3.69 -2.87 7.83
CA ILE A 25 4.30 -2.24 6.66
C ILE A 25 5.33 -3.15 6.00
N ARG A 26 6.16 -3.81 6.81
CA ARG A 26 7.16 -4.76 6.29
C ARG A 26 6.52 -5.88 5.49
N ASP A 27 5.44 -6.45 6.02
CA ASP A 27 4.76 -7.56 5.37
C ASP A 27 4.11 -7.13 4.06
N ILE A 28 3.53 -5.95 4.04
CA ILE A 28 2.94 -5.39 2.83
C ILE A 28 4.04 -5.17 1.78
N ALA A 29 5.16 -4.57 2.21
CA ALA A 29 6.28 -4.30 1.32
C ALA A 29 6.80 -5.59 0.68
N GLU A 30 6.93 -6.65 1.46
CA GLU A 30 7.39 -7.94 0.94
C GLU A 30 6.41 -8.55 -0.05
N ARG A 31 5.12 -8.48 0.24
CA ARG A 31 4.10 -9.03 -0.65
C ARG A 31 4.02 -8.29 -1.97
N VAL A 32 4.15 -6.97 -1.91
CA VAL A 32 4.08 -6.13 -3.11
C VAL A 32 5.41 -6.13 -3.86
N GLY A 33 6.51 -6.35 -3.17
CA GLY A 33 7.84 -6.34 -3.76
C GLY A 33 8.44 -4.94 -3.86
N ILE A 34 8.11 -4.09 -2.90
CA ILE A 34 8.64 -2.72 -2.84
C ILE A 34 9.29 -2.48 -1.48
N THR A 35 9.92 -1.32 -1.32
CA THR A 35 10.56 -0.97 -0.05
C THR A 35 9.52 -0.58 0.99
N GLU A 36 9.90 -0.64 2.27
CA GLU A 36 9.03 -0.18 3.35
C GLU A 36 8.74 1.31 3.20
N ARG A 37 9.71 2.09 2.76
CA ARG A 37 9.53 3.52 2.55
C ARG A 37 8.49 3.80 1.47
N ALA A 38 8.54 3.07 0.38
CA ALA A 38 7.55 3.19 -0.68
C ALA A 38 6.16 2.79 -0.17
N THR A 39 6.09 1.73 0.64
CA THR A 39 4.85 1.28 1.25
C THR A 39 4.25 2.37 2.15
N GLN A 40 5.07 2.99 3.00
CA GLN A 40 4.63 4.08 3.87
C GLN A 40 4.06 5.23 3.07
N ARG A 41 4.72 5.58 1.96
CA ARG A 41 4.27 6.65 1.09
C ARG A 41 2.91 6.32 0.46
N ILE A 42 2.75 5.08 -0.01
CA ILE A 42 1.50 4.64 -0.60
C ILE A 42 0.37 4.68 0.44
N LEU A 43 0.64 4.20 1.65
CA LEU A 43 -0.35 4.22 2.72
C LEU A 43 -0.77 5.64 3.07
N ALA A 44 0.18 6.56 3.12
CA ALA A 44 -0.11 7.97 3.39
C ALA A 44 -0.98 8.58 2.28
N GLU A 45 -0.68 8.26 1.04
CA GLU A 45 -1.46 8.76 -0.10
C GLU A 45 -2.88 8.18 -0.10
N LEU A 46 -3.03 6.91 0.20
CA LEU A 46 -4.33 6.26 0.28
C LEU A 46 -5.17 6.83 1.42
N THR A 47 -4.53 7.09 2.56
CA THR A 47 -5.20 7.69 3.71
C THR A 47 -5.65 9.11 3.38
N SER A 48 -4.78 9.92 2.77
CA SER A 48 -5.11 11.28 2.36
C SER A 48 -6.24 11.33 1.37
N SER A 49 -6.35 10.33 0.51
CA SER A 49 -7.38 10.27 -0.52
C SER A 49 -8.69 9.67 -0.02
N GLY A 50 -8.74 9.25 1.23
CA GLY A 50 -9.95 8.70 1.82
C GLY A 50 -10.20 7.23 1.56
N TYR A 51 -9.26 6.52 0.95
CA TYR A 51 -9.41 5.08 0.73
C TYR A 51 -9.13 4.27 1.98
N LEU A 52 -8.36 4.83 2.90
CA LEU A 52 -8.05 4.19 4.17
C LEU A 52 -8.37 5.14 5.31
N GLU A 53 -8.85 4.61 6.42
CA GLU A 53 -9.05 5.39 7.64
C GLU A 53 -7.87 5.15 8.56
N LYS A 54 -7.38 6.23 9.13
CA LYS A 54 -6.32 6.16 10.11
C LYS A 54 -6.93 6.17 11.50
N GLU A 55 -6.63 5.14 12.24
CA GLU A 55 -7.05 5.07 13.64
C GLU A 55 -6.07 5.76 14.57
#